data_66dd4ed7913732132e987aecb9affa74
#
_entry.id   66dd4ed7913732132e987aecb9affa74
#
_cell.length_a   1.000
_cell.length_b   1.000
_cell.length_c   1.000
_cell.angle_alpha   90.00
_cell.angle_beta   90.00
_cell.angle_gamma   90.00
#
_symmetry.space_group_name_H-M   'P 1'
#
loop_
_entity.id
_entity.type
_entity.pdbx_description
1 polymer ?
#
loop_
_entity_poly.entity_id
_entity_poly.type
_entity_poly.pdbx_seq_one_letter_code
_entity_poly.pdbx_strand_id
1 'polypeptide(L)'
;LSVRENLIMGVKPGQKTNGDGWSVEKVYKYFPGLQARDKQKGGFLSGGEQQMLTIARTLMGNPEVLLIDEPTEGLAPLIVKTVEQVIQDIHQHNIPILLVEQNMLVALRLAGRIYVMSKGKIVFQGTSQELKEAHEVREKYLEV
;
A
#
# COMPACT_ATOMS: atom_id res chain seq x y z
N LEU A 1 -11.27 8.57 16.95
CA LEU A 1 -11.20 9.54 15.85
C LEU A 1 -12.05 9.07 14.68
N SER A 2 -12.73 10.00 14.00
CA SER A 2 -13.42 9.76 12.73
C SER A 2 -12.42 9.51 11.60
N VAL A 3 -12.91 9.06 10.45
CA VAL A 3 -12.10 8.94 9.21
C VAL A 3 -11.42 10.26 8.90
N ARG A 4 -12.19 11.37 8.86
CA ARG A 4 -11.66 12.71 8.57
C ARG A 4 -10.60 13.16 9.57
N GLU A 5 -10.82 12.96 10.86
CA GLU A 5 -9.84 13.31 11.89
C GLU A 5 -8.55 12.50 11.76
N ASN A 6 -8.63 11.21 11.41
CA ASN A 6 -7.46 10.38 11.11
C ASN A 6 -6.66 10.93 9.94
N LEU A 7 -7.32 11.37 8.86
CA LEU A 7 -6.64 11.97 7.71
C LEU A 7 -5.94 13.26 8.10
N ILE A 8 -6.63 14.16 8.81
CA ILE A 8 -6.06 15.45 9.26
C ILE A 8 -4.82 15.25 10.14
N MET A 9 -4.82 14.22 11.00
CA MET A 9 -3.66 13.88 11.83
C MET A 9 -2.43 13.42 11.01
N GLY A 10 -2.62 12.98 9.77
CA GLY A 10 -1.53 12.63 8.87
C GLY A 10 -0.78 13.84 8.31
N VAL A 11 -1.36 15.04 8.39
CA VAL A 11 -0.76 16.28 7.85
C VAL A 11 0.44 16.69 8.71
N LYS A 12 1.60 16.86 8.08
CA LYS A 12 2.81 17.36 8.78
C LYS A 12 2.74 18.88 8.98
N PRO A 13 3.03 19.40 10.19
CA PRO A 13 3.10 20.83 10.44
C PRO A 13 4.12 21.52 9.54
N GLY A 14 3.77 22.69 8.98
CA GLY A 14 4.66 23.49 8.14
C GLY A 14 4.88 22.98 6.71
N GLN A 15 4.23 21.91 6.32
CA GLN A 15 4.31 21.39 4.96
C GLN A 15 3.62 22.35 3.98
N LYS A 16 4.40 23.02 3.13
CA LYS A 16 3.87 23.79 2.00
C LYS A 16 3.47 22.79 0.90
N THR A 17 2.20 22.58 0.70
CA THR A 17 1.70 21.90 -0.49
C THR A 17 1.74 22.91 -1.64
N ASN A 18 2.70 22.79 -2.54
CA ASN A 18 2.79 23.62 -3.75
C ASN A 18 1.70 23.24 -4.78
N GLY A 19 0.45 23.14 -4.35
CA GLY A 19 -0.70 22.83 -5.22
C GLY A 19 -0.91 21.34 -5.55
N ASP A 20 0.16 20.54 -5.68
CA ASP A 20 0.09 19.11 -6.08
C ASP A 20 0.11 18.11 -4.91
N GLY A 21 0.15 18.59 -3.67
CA GLY A 21 0.19 17.75 -2.49
C GLY A 21 -1.11 16.96 -2.25
N TRP A 22 -1.01 15.95 -1.38
CA TRP A 22 -2.18 15.22 -0.90
C TRP A 22 -3.00 16.10 0.03
N SER A 23 -4.30 16.17 -0.25
CA SER A 23 -5.32 16.84 0.57
C SER A 23 -6.46 15.86 0.86
N VAL A 24 -7.33 16.20 1.82
CA VAL A 24 -8.52 15.38 2.12
C VAL A 24 -9.37 15.17 0.86
N GLU A 25 -9.55 16.21 0.06
CA GLU A 25 -10.33 16.16 -1.19
C GLU A 25 -9.66 15.23 -2.21
N LYS A 26 -8.33 15.32 -2.36
CA LYS A 26 -7.57 14.44 -3.26
C LYS A 26 -7.62 12.99 -2.76
N VAL A 27 -7.40 12.75 -1.47
CA VAL A 27 -7.54 11.41 -0.86
C VAL A 27 -8.91 10.82 -1.14
N TYR A 28 -10.00 11.57 -0.98
CA TYR A 28 -11.35 11.05 -1.19
C TYR A 28 -11.66 10.68 -2.65
N LYS A 29 -10.96 11.26 -3.63
CA LYS A 29 -11.06 10.82 -5.03
C LYS A 29 -10.51 9.41 -5.23
N TYR A 30 -9.42 9.05 -4.51
CA TYR A 30 -8.82 7.72 -4.57
C TYR A 30 -9.49 6.70 -3.63
N PHE A 31 -10.10 7.20 -2.55
CA PHE A 31 -10.73 6.38 -1.51
C PHE A 31 -12.20 6.78 -1.29
N PRO A 32 -13.08 6.60 -2.30
CA PRO A 32 -14.49 7.04 -2.19
C PRO A 32 -15.25 6.33 -1.05
N GLY A 33 -14.85 5.10 -0.69
CA GLY A 33 -15.39 4.39 0.46
C GLY A 33 -15.10 5.08 1.80
N LEU A 34 -13.95 5.74 1.94
CA LEU A 34 -13.63 6.55 3.11
C LEU A 34 -14.42 7.85 3.13
N GLN A 35 -14.64 8.49 1.97
CA GLN A 35 -15.47 9.67 1.86
C GLN A 35 -16.91 9.42 2.34
N ALA A 36 -17.49 8.29 1.92
CA ALA A 36 -18.84 7.90 2.35
C ALA A 36 -18.96 7.70 3.86
N ARG A 37 -17.83 7.49 4.56
CA ARG A 37 -17.73 7.25 6.00
C ARG A 37 -16.96 8.35 6.75
N ASP A 38 -16.88 9.54 6.20
CA ASP A 38 -16.11 10.70 6.70
C ASP A 38 -16.23 10.92 8.20
N LYS A 39 -17.46 10.83 8.72
CA LYS A 39 -17.80 11.04 10.15
C LYS A 39 -17.75 9.77 11.00
N GLN A 40 -17.63 8.59 10.39
CA GLN A 40 -17.58 7.32 11.11
C GLN A 40 -16.25 7.18 11.86
N LYS A 41 -16.28 6.65 13.09
CA LYS A 41 -15.05 6.33 13.83
C LYS A 41 -14.27 5.24 13.12
N GLY A 42 -12.95 5.41 12.97
CA GLY A 42 -12.07 4.49 12.28
C GLY A 42 -12.09 3.06 12.85
N GLY A 43 -12.31 2.89 14.16
CA GLY A 43 -12.42 1.58 14.79
C GLY A 43 -13.68 0.78 14.42
N PHE A 44 -14.67 1.40 13.76
CA PHE A 44 -15.87 0.72 13.26
C PHE A 44 -15.81 0.41 11.75
N LEU A 45 -14.69 0.68 11.10
CA LEU A 45 -14.46 0.30 9.73
C LEU A 45 -14.14 -1.21 9.64
N SER A 46 -14.44 -1.83 8.50
CA SER A 46 -13.94 -3.16 8.18
C SER A 46 -12.40 -3.17 8.08
N GLY A 47 -11.76 -4.34 8.20
CA GLY A 47 -10.30 -4.46 8.10
C GLY A 47 -9.74 -3.82 6.83
N GLY A 48 -10.38 -4.07 5.68
CA GLY A 48 -9.97 -3.44 4.41
C GLY A 48 -10.13 -1.92 4.40
N GLU A 49 -11.19 -1.38 4.98
CA GLU A 49 -11.38 0.07 5.11
C GLU A 49 -10.37 0.69 6.09
N GLN A 50 -10.00 -0.03 7.15
CA GLN A 50 -8.94 0.40 8.09
C GLN A 50 -7.57 0.44 7.37
N GLN A 51 -7.28 -0.56 6.53
CA GLN A 51 -6.07 -0.58 5.71
C GLN A 51 -6.04 0.60 4.74
N MET A 52 -7.15 0.88 4.03
CA MET A 52 -7.28 2.05 3.17
C MET A 52 -7.08 3.36 3.94
N LEU A 53 -7.65 3.47 5.15
CA LEU A 53 -7.49 4.65 6.00
C LEU A 53 -6.03 4.83 6.44
N THR A 54 -5.31 3.75 6.73
CA THR A 54 -3.89 3.77 7.10
C THR A 54 -3.04 4.30 5.95
N ILE A 55 -3.22 3.79 4.74
CA ILE A 55 -2.53 4.26 3.54
C ILE A 55 -2.88 5.73 3.28
N ALA A 56 -4.16 6.07 3.28
CA ALA A 56 -4.66 7.42 3.04
C ALA A 56 -4.09 8.45 4.03
N ARG A 57 -4.06 8.10 5.33
CA ARG A 57 -3.45 8.94 6.37
C ARG A 57 -1.95 9.17 6.13
N THR A 58 -1.23 8.15 5.69
CA THR A 58 0.20 8.27 5.39
C THR A 58 0.43 9.21 4.21
N LEU A 59 -0.41 9.15 3.18
CA LEU A 59 -0.35 10.06 2.02
C LEU A 59 -0.55 11.51 2.40
N MET A 60 -1.41 11.81 3.40
CA MET A 60 -1.62 13.18 3.90
C MET A 60 -0.33 13.83 4.41
N GLY A 61 0.68 13.04 4.77
CA GLY A 61 2.02 13.51 5.13
C GLY A 61 2.89 13.86 3.91
N ASN A 62 2.41 13.75 2.69
CA ASN A 62 3.14 13.95 1.43
C ASN A 62 4.52 13.25 1.46
N PRO A 63 4.57 11.93 1.58
CA PRO A 63 5.82 11.19 1.72
C PRO A 63 6.63 11.22 0.43
N GLU A 64 7.96 11.32 0.55
CA GLU A 64 8.89 11.16 -0.56
C GLU A 64 9.11 9.67 -0.93
N VAL A 65 8.86 8.78 0.02
CA VAL A 65 8.88 7.32 -0.14
C VAL A 65 7.81 6.70 0.75
N LEU A 66 7.14 5.65 0.27
CA LEU A 66 6.12 4.94 1.01
C LEU A 66 6.61 3.53 1.36
N LEU A 67 6.57 3.19 2.65
CA LEU A 67 6.86 1.85 3.15
C LEU A 67 5.53 1.18 3.50
N ILE A 68 5.23 0.05 2.88
CA ILE A 68 3.97 -0.69 3.07
C ILE A 68 4.33 -2.12 3.49
N ASP A 69 3.84 -2.52 4.64
CA ASP A 69 4.10 -3.84 5.20
C ASP A 69 2.79 -4.67 5.22
N GLU A 70 2.79 -5.78 4.50
CA GLU A 70 1.72 -6.77 4.40
C GLU A 70 0.30 -6.17 4.18
N PRO A 71 0.09 -5.28 3.19
CA PRO A 71 -1.17 -4.54 3.06
C PRO A 71 -2.36 -5.42 2.70
N THR A 72 -2.13 -6.66 2.27
CA THR A 72 -3.21 -7.56 1.83
C THR A 72 -3.49 -8.70 2.81
N GLU A 73 -2.73 -8.80 3.92
CA GLU A 73 -2.90 -9.86 4.89
C GLU A 73 -4.32 -9.87 5.50
N GLY A 74 -4.94 -11.05 5.55
CA GLY A 74 -6.26 -11.26 6.15
C GLY A 74 -7.42 -10.60 5.41
N LEU A 75 -7.21 -10.02 4.23
CA LEU A 75 -8.25 -9.35 3.46
C LEU A 75 -8.96 -10.31 2.48
N ALA A 76 -10.27 -10.06 2.27
CA ALA A 76 -11.03 -10.76 1.25
C ALA A 76 -10.49 -10.44 -0.17
N PRO A 77 -10.54 -11.39 -1.13
CA PRO A 77 -9.94 -11.22 -2.47
C PRO A 77 -10.37 -9.97 -3.22
N LEU A 78 -11.61 -9.54 -3.05
CA LEU A 78 -12.12 -8.31 -3.67
C LEU A 78 -11.42 -7.05 -3.10
N ILE A 79 -11.17 -7.05 -1.79
CA ILE A 79 -10.48 -5.94 -1.11
C ILE A 79 -8.99 -5.92 -1.49
N VAL A 80 -8.35 -7.10 -1.61
CA VAL A 80 -6.97 -7.20 -2.11
C VAL A 80 -6.81 -6.49 -3.45
N LYS A 81 -7.72 -6.73 -4.41
CA LYS A 81 -7.70 -6.03 -5.71
C LYS A 81 -7.81 -4.51 -5.58
N THR A 82 -8.62 -4.05 -4.64
CA THR A 82 -8.76 -2.61 -4.38
C THR A 82 -7.47 -2.02 -3.81
N VAL A 83 -6.82 -2.73 -2.87
CA VAL A 83 -5.51 -2.33 -2.32
C VAL A 83 -4.44 -2.29 -3.41
N GLU A 84 -4.37 -3.32 -4.27
CA GLU A 84 -3.44 -3.36 -5.41
C GLU A 84 -3.64 -2.15 -6.34
N GLN A 85 -4.88 -1.84 -6.70
CA GLN A 85 -5.18 -0.70 -7.57
C GLN A 85 -4.72 0.62 -6.94
N VAL A 86 -5.00 0.81 -5.65
CA VAL A 86 -4.56 2.01 -4.91
C VAL A 86 -3.04 2.13 -4.88
N ILE A 87 -2.31 1.03 -4.66
CA ILE A 87 -0.83 1.03 -4.66
C ILE A 87 -0.30 1.40 -6.06
N GLN A 88 -0.90 0.87 -7.12
CA GLN A 88 -0.54 1.22 -8.49
C GLN A 88 -0.81 2.71 -8.79
N ASP A 89 -1.95 3.23 -8.38
CA ASP A 89 -2.32 4.63 -8.56
C ASP A 89 -1.35 5.57 -7.83
N ILE A 90 -0.94 5.23 -6.60
CA ILE A 90 0.05 5.98 -5.83
C ILE A 90 1.40 5.97 -6.57
N HIS A 91 1.83 4.83 -7.08
CA HIS A 91 3.08 4.72 -7.83
C HIS A 91 3.09 5.59 -9.09
N GLN A 92 1.95 5.72 -9.79
CA GLN A 92 1.81 6.60 -10.95
C GLN A 92 2.01 8.09 -10.60
N HIS A 93 1.90 8.47 -9.32
CA HIS A 93 2.24 9.82 -8.83
C HIS A 93 3.72 10.00 -8.50
N ASN A 94 4.58 9.12 -9.02
CA ASN A 94 6.05 9.14 -8.81
C ASN A 94 6.46 9.04 -7.32
N ILE A 95 5.65 8.42 -6.48
CA ILE A 95 6.04 8.08 -5.11
C ILE A 95 6.68 6.68 -5.15
N PRO A 96 7.98 6.56 -4.86
CA PRO A 96 8.63 5.26 -4.72
C PRO A 96 7.99 4.46 -3.57
N ILE A 97 7.77 3.17 -3.80
CA ILE A 97 7.13 2.29 -2.82
C ILE A 97 8.06 1.12 -2.51
N LEU A 98 8.37 0.90 -1.24
CA LEU A 98 8.92 -0.35 -0.74
C LEU A 98 7.77 -1.16 -0.14
N LEU A 99 7.43 -2.26 -0.82
CA LEU A 99 6.35 -3.16 -0.44
C LEU A 99 6.93 -4.44 0.16
N VAL A 100 6.53 -4.79 1.37
CA VAL A 100 6.73 -6.10 1.97
C VAL A 100 5.45 -6.90 1.81
N GLU A 101 5.53 -8.08 1.21
CA GLU A 101 4.37 -8.94 0.93
C GLU A 101 4.76 -10.42 1.03
N GLN A 102 3.91 -11.21 1.66
CA GLN A 102 4.03 -12.66 1.67
C GLN A 102 3.31 -13.30 0.48
N ASN A 103 2.28 -12.63 -0.04
CA ASN A 103 1.54 -13.11 -1.20
C ASN A 103 2.35 -12.84 -2.49
N MET A 104 3.02 -13.89 -2.98
CA MET A 104 3.85 -13.82 -4.19
C MET A 104 3.06 -13.28 -5.39
N LEU A 105 1.80 -13.64 -5.57
CA LEU A 105 1.00 -13.19 -6.72
C LEU A 105 0.76 -11.68 -6.67
N VAL A 106 0.55 -11.10 -5.50
CA VAL A 106 0.44 -9.66 -5.29
C VAL A 106 1.77 -8.98 -5.60
N ALA A 107 2.87 -9.48 -5.03
CA ALA A 107 4.21 -8.94 -5.27
C ALA A 107 4.58 -8.97 -6.77
N LEU A 108 4.31 -10.06 -7.48
CA LEU A 108 4.57 -10.18 -8.92
C LEU A 108 3.76 -9.21 -9.79
N ARG A 109 2.56 -8.79 -9.34
CA ARG A 109 1.72 -7.83 -10.07
C ARG A 109 2.11 -6.38 -9.84
N LEU A 110 2.63 -6.07 -8.64
CA LEU A 110 2.90 -4.70 -8.22
C LEU A 110 4.36 -4.28 -8.39
N ALA A 111 5.31 -5.20 -8.20
CA ALA A 111 6.72 -4.85 -8.11
C ALA A 111 7.44 -4.89 -9.46
N GLY A 112 8.19 -3.83 -9.78
CA GLY A 112 9.15 -3.83 -10.89
C GLY A 112 10.46 -4.55 -10.53
N ARG A 113 10.87 -4.51 -9.25
CA ARG A 113 12.03 -5.21 -8.71
C ARG A 113 11.62 -5.97 -7.45
N ILE A 114 12.10 -7.21 -7.32
CA ILE A 114 11.76 -8.10 -6.22
C ILE A 114 13.02 -8.57 -5.51
N TYR A 115 12.93 -8.63 -4.20
CA TYR A 115 13.89 -9.27 -3.31
C TYR A 115 13.17 -10.39 -2.55
N VAL A 116 13.64 -11.63 -2.67
CA VAL A 116 13.16 -12.73 -1.81
C VAL A 116 14.05 -12.81 -0.59
N MET A 117 13.46 -12.74 0.58
CA MET A 117 14.16 -12.81 1.86
C MET A 117 13.81 -14.11 2.58
N SER A 118 14.82 -14.80 3.11
CA SER A 118 14.66 -15.98 3.95
C SER A 118 15.69 -15.94 5.09
N LYS A 119 15.25 -16.18 6.32
CA LYS A 119 16.09 -16.21 7.54
C LYS A 119 17.04 -14.99 7.64
N GLY A 120 16.51 -13.80 7.35
CA GLY A 120 17.25 -12.54 7.43
C GLY A 120 18.27 -12.30 6.30
N LYS A 121 18.26 -13.10 5.24
CA LYS A 121 19.15 -12.96 4.08
C LYS A 121 18.34 -12.83 2.78
N ILE A 122 18.85 -12.00 1.86
CA ILE A 122 18.32 -11.94 0.51
C ILE A 122 18.85 -13.17 -0.25
N VAL A 123 17.92 -14.01 -0.70
CA VAL A 123 18.21 -15.26 -1.42
C VAL A 123 17.97 -15.14 -2.93
N PHE A 124 17.26 -14.09 -3.36
CA PHE A 124 17.04 -13.75 -4.76
C PHE A 124 16.85 -12.25 -4.90
N GLN A 125 17.30 -11.71 -6.03
CA GLN A 125 17.04 -10.34 -6.47
C GLN A 125 16.84 -10.35 -7.99
N GLY A 126 15.76 -9.73 -8.46
CA GLY A 126 15.49 -9.64 -9.90
C GLY A 126 14.16 -8.95 -10.18
N THR A 127 13.71 -9.08 -11.42
CA THR A 127 12.39 -8.65 -11.90
C THR A 127 11.32 -9.70 -11.60
N SER A 128 10.06 -9.31 -11.77
CA SER A 128 8.93 -10.26 -11.68
C SER A 128 9.04 -11.40 -12.68
N GLN A 129 9.59 -11.13 -13.88
CA GLN A 129 9.77 -12.16 -14.92
C GLN A 129 10.87 -13.15 -14.52
N GLU A 130 12.03 -12.65 -14.07
CA GLU A 130 13.13 -13.48 -13.60
C GLU A 130 12.73 -14.38 -12.43
N LEU A 131 11.91 -13.87 -11.49
CA LEU A 131 11.41 -14.68 -10.37
C LEU A 131 10.45 -15.78 -10.86
N LYS A 132 9.60 -15.52 -11.86
CA LYS A 132 8.73 -16.55 -12.45
C LYS A 132 9.52 -17.70 -13.07
N GLU A 133 10.69 -17.41 -13.63
CA GLU A 133 11.58 -18.38 -14.27
C GLU A 133 12.52 -19.09 -13.27
N ALA A 134 12.72 -18.52 -12.09
CA ALA A 134 13.59 -19.06 -11.03
C ALA A 134 12.90 -20.20 -10.24
N HIS A 135 12.69 -21.37 -10.89
CA HIS A 135 11.97 -22.52 -10.30
C HIS A 135 12.56 -22.96 -8.95
N GLU A 136 13.88 -23.10 -8.86
CA GLU A 136 14.54 -23.53 -7.61
C GLU A 136 14.30 -22.57 -6.44
N VAL A 137 14.28 -21.25 -6.72
CA VAL A 137 14.01 -20.24 -5.70
C VAL A 137 12.56 -20.33 -5.21
N ARG A 138 11.62 -20.51 -6.15
CA ARG A 138 10.19 -20.62 -5.85
C ARG A 138 9.88 -21.85 -5.03
N GLU A 139 10.34 -23.03 -5.46
CA GLU A 139 10.13 -24.30 -4.75
C GLU A 139 10.76 -24.28 -3.36
N LYS A 140 11.95 -23.69 -3.21
CA LYS A 140 12.70 -23.72 -1.96
C LYS A 140 12.25 -22.68 -0.94
N TYR A 141 11.78 -21.51 -1.37
CA TYR A 141 11.56 -20.37 -0.49
C TYR A 141 10.16 -19.77 -0.53
N LEU A 142 9.34 -20.06 -1.54
CA LEU A 142 8.03 -19.43 -1.73
C LEU A 142 6.86 -20.43 -1.70
N GLU A 143 7.14 -21.73 -1.52
CA GLU A 143 6.12 -22.81 -1.39
C GLU A 143 5.04 -22.79 -2.50
N VAL A 144 5.47 -22.69 -3.78
CA VAL A 144 4.56 -22.59 -4.93
C VAL A 144 4.74 -23.79 -5.86
#